data_158763528c74249a7753d471bf92df90
#
_entry.id   158763528c74249a7753d471bf92df90
#
_cell.length_a   1.000
_cell.length_b   1.000
_cell.length_c   1.000
_cell.angle_alpha   90.00
_cell.angle_beta   90.00
_cell.angle_gamma   90.00
#
_symmetry.space_group_name_H-M   'P 1'
#
loop_
_entity.id
_entity.type
_entity.pdbx_description
1 polymer ?
#
loop_
_entity_poly.entity_id
_entity_poly.type
_entity_poly.pdbx_seq_one_letter_code
_entity_poly.pdbx_strand_id
1 'polypeptide(L)'
;MLEGLEATEIKLSQCVENKDYRIDSGFYTKAPIINPHLSYKKIGDCLLSSQYGISVAMNEDKKGCPIYRMNEIHNLLCDLNVNKCADITQEEAEIFKLHDKDVIFNRTNSFEWVGRTGIYYQNDNIDRIFASYLVRFIPNTDILLPEYLTTYLNTKYGMWDIKRRARQSIN
;
A
#
# COMPACT_ATOMS: atom_id res chain seq x y z
N MET A 1 1.52 36.89 -7.99
CA MET A 1 0.62 35.70 -8.00
C MET A 1 1.21 34.68 -7.05
N LEU A 2 0.43 34.13 -6.13
CA LEU A 2 0.88 33.10 -5.18
C LEU A 2 0.71 31.72 -5.86
N GLU A 3 1.44 31.49 -6.95
CA GLU A 3 1.45 30.17 -7.63
C GLU A 3 2.01 29.12 -6.67
N GLY A 4 1.25 28.05 -6.45
CA GLY A 4 1.64 26.93 -5.59
C GLY A 4 1.15 27.02 -4.13
N LEU A 5 0.45 28.09 -3.73
CA LEU A 5 -0.21 28.14 -2.42
C LEU A 5 -1.64 27.64 -2.52
N GLU A 6 -1.98 26.67 -1.71
CA GLU A 6 -3.33 26.16 -1.51
C GLU A 6 -3.85 26.62 -0.14
N ALA A 7 -5.06 27.15 -0.10
CA ALA A 7 -5.76 27.48 1.14
C ALA A 7 -7.03 26.63 1.23
N THR A 8 -7.22 25.97 2.36
CA THR A 8 -8.41 25.16 2.65
C THR A 8 -9.02 25.65 3.95
N GLU A 9 -10.29 25.99 3.92
CA GLU A 9 -11.08 26.32 5.10
C GLU A 9 -11.80 25.06 5.60
N ILE A 10 -11.71 24.79 6.90
CA ILE A 10 -12.36 23.65 7.55
C ILE A 10 -13.11 24.08 8.79
N LYS A 11 -14.19 23.39 9.11
CA LYS A 11 -14.92 23.61 10.37
C LYS A 11 -14.21 22.89 11.51
N LEU A 12 -14.23 23.48 12.71
CA LEU A 12 -13.67 22.86 13.91
C LEU A 12 -14.29 21.47 14.18
N SER A 13 -15.57 21.28 13.88
CA SER A 13 -16.23 19.97 13.97
C SER A 13 -15.53 18.89 13.16
N GLN A 14 -15.00 19.21 11.97
CA GLN A 14 -14.28 18.27 11.13
C GLN A 14 -12.95 17.81 11.76
N CYS A 15 -12.31 18.67 12.54
CA CYS A 15 -11.12 18.30 13.31
C CYS A 15 -11.46 17.37 14.49
N VAL A 16 -12.57 17.62 15.17
CA VAL A 16 -13.03 16.83 16.33
C VAL A 16 -13.56 15.47 15.90
N GLU A 17 -14.26 15.39 14.77
CA GLU A 17 -14.78 14.13 14.20
C GLU A 17 -13.67 13.22 13.64
N ASN A 18 -12.50 13.79 13.35
CA ASN A 18 -11.35 13.02 12.93
C ASN A 18 -10.77 12.22 14.10
N LYS A 19 -10.83 10.89 14.01
CA LYS A 19 -10.33 9.97 15.05
C LYS A 19 -8.88 10.19 15.46
N ASP A 20 -8.08 10.77 14.56
CA ASP A 20 -6.66 11.07 14.79
C ASP A 20 -6.41 12.48 15.31
N TYR A 21 -7.45 13.30 15.45
CA TYR A 21 -7.38 14.72 15.88
C TYR A 21 -6.35 15.55 15.10
N ARG A 22 -6.18 15.25 13.82
CA ARG A 22 -5.21 15.95 12.97
C ARG A 22 -5.72 17.36 12.64
N ILE A 23 -4.79 18.33 12.69
CA ILE A 23 -5.00 19.73 12.33
C ILE A 23 -3.97 20.24 11.32
N ASP A 24 -3.12 19.34 10.80
CA ASP A 24 -2.07 19.70 9.84
C ASP A 24 -2.63 19.93 8.43
N SER A 25 -2.01 20.86 7.70
CA SER A 25 -2.42 21.23 6.35
C SER A 25 -2.34 20.07 5.36
N GLY A 26 -1.40 19.14 5.54
CA GLY A 26 -1.24 17.97 4.67
C GLY A 26 -2.43 17.01 4.72
N PHE A 27 -3.16 16.98 5.84
CA PHE A 27 -4.36 16.16 5.97
C PHE A 27 -5.59 16.82 5.29
N TYR A 28 -5.70 18.14 5.37
CA TYR A 28 -6.85 18.90 4.87
C TYR A 28 -6.60 19.48 3.46
N THR A 29 -5.80 18.82 2.66
CA THR A 29 -5.62 19.18 1.25
C THR A 29 -6.93 19.08 0.48
N LYS A 30 -7.06 19.90 -0.57
CA LYS A 30 -8.25 19.91 -1.41
C LYS A 30 -8.48 18.55 -2.07
N ALA A 31 -9.66 17.98 -1.85
CA ALA A 31 -10.02 16.70 -2.46
C ALA A 31 -10.09 16.81 -3.99
N PRO A 32 -9.62 15.80 -4.73
CA PRO A 32 -9.91 15.73 -6.16
C PRO A 32 -11.41 15.69 -6.41
N ILE A 33 -11.86 16.34 -7.47
CA ILE A 33 -13.28 16.33 -7.85
C ILE A 33 -13.64 14.90 -8.25
N ILE A 34 -14.61 14.32 -7.55
CA ILE A 34 -15.12 12.98 -7.79
C ILE A 34 -16.55 13.12 -8.33
N ASN A 35 -16.92 12.26 -9.29
CA ASN A 35 -18.27 12.27 -9.83
C ASN A 35 -19.30 11.90 -8.73
N PRO A 36 -20.23 12.79 -8.36
CA PRO A 36 -21.19 12.54 -7.29
C PRO A 36 -22.23 11.44 -7.60
N HIS A 37 -22.34 11.04 -8.87
CA HIS A 37 -23.27 9.98 -9.29
C HIS A 37 -22.69 8.57 -9.15
N LEU A 38 -21.41 8.44 -8.77
CA LEU A 38 -20.79 7.16 -8.51
C LEU A 38 -21.07 6.71 -7.06
N SER A 39 -21.37 5.43 -6.88
CA SER A 39 -21.42 4.82 -5.55
C SER A 39 -20.02 4.46 -5.10
N TYR A 40 -19.75 4.65 -3.81
CA TYR A 40 -18.46 4.37 -3.21
C TYR A 40 -18.58 3.29 -2.14
N LYS A 41 -17.55 2.45 -2.07
CA LYS A 41 -17.34 1.51 -0.97
C LYS A 41 -15.98 1.79 -0.33
N LYS A 42 -15.85 1.51 0.95
CA LYS A 42 -14.53 1.53 1.59
C LYS A 42 -13.73 0.33 1.09
N ILE A 43 -12.44 0.54 0.82
CA ILE A 43 -11.54 -0.55 0.38
C ILE A 43 -11.59 -1.72 1.36
N GLY A 44 -11.55 -1.44 2.68
CA GLY A 44 -11.62 -2.47 3.71
C GLY A 44 -12.86 -3.38 3.62
N ASP A 45 -14.00 -2.85 3.16
CA ASP A 45 -15.24 -3.62 2.99
C ASP A 45 -15.22 -4.50 1.71
N CYS A 46 -14.20 -4.32 0.87
CA CYS A 46 -13.99 -5.05 -0.38
C CYS A 46 -12.84 -6.07 -0.30
N LEU A 47 -12.20 -6.21 0.87
CA LEU A 47 -11.11 -7.16 1.08
C LEU A 47 -11.62 -8.38 1.84
N LEU A 48 -11.12 -9.56 1.48
CA LEU A 48 -11.25 -10.77 2.30
C LEU A 48 -10.33 -10.69 3.51
N SER A 49 -9.11 -10.20 3.31
CA SER A 49 -8.15 -10.00 4.40
C SER A 49 -7.06 -9.00 4.03
N SER A 50 -6.33 -8.57 5.06
CA SER A 50 -5.07 -7.84 4.92
C SER A 50 -4.06 -8.36 5.94
N GLN A 51 -2.77 -8.37 5.57
CA GLN A 51 -1.71 -8.90 6.40
C GLN A 51 -0.43 -8.07 6.26
N TYR A 52 0.24 -7.79 7.38
CA TYR A 52 1.60 -7.24 7.38
C TYR A 52 2.61 -8.33 7.03
N GLY A 53 3.69 -7.95 6.36
CA GLY A 53 4.79 -8.86 6.09
C GLY A 53 5.65 -9.17 7.31
N ILE A 54 6.67 -10.00 7.09
CA ILE A 54 7.57 -10.47 8.15
C ILE A 54 8.69 -9.45 8.43
N SER A 55 9.04 -9.33 9.72
CA SER A 55 10.20 -8.55 10.18
C SER A 55 11.37 -9.49 10.44
N VAL A 56 12.29 -9.57 9.50
CA VAL A 56 13.41 -10.52 9.53
C VAL A 56 14.65 -9.90 8.88
N ALA A 57 15.83 -10.37 9.27
CA ALA A 57 17.08 -10.01 8.61
C ALA A 57 17.10 -10.54 7.17
N MET A 58 17.58 -9.72 6.26
CA MET A 58 17.67 -10.07 4.84
C MET A 58 19.12 -10.22 4.41
N ASN A 59 19.37 -11.15 3.49
CA ASN A 59 20.68 -11.41 2.90
C ASN A 59 20.69 -11.26 1.38
N GLU A 60 21.86 -11.14 0.79
CA GLU A 60 22.09 -11.13 -0.67
C GLU A 60 22.65 -12.45 -1.19
N ASP A 61 22.96 -13.36 -0.29
CA ASP A 61 23.59 -14.67 -0.61
C ASP A 61 22.59 -15.68 -1.20
N LYS A 62 21.36 -15.24 -1.44
CA LYS A 62 20.25 -16.05 -1.95
C LYS A 62 19.92 -17.27 -1.06
N LYS A 63 20.18 -17.15 0.24
CA LYS A 63 19.79 -18.16 1.22
C LYS A 63 18.36 -17.90 1.71
N GLY A 64 17.53 -18.94 1.68
CA GLY A 64 16.16 -18.91 2.14
C GLY A 64 15.18 -18.41 1.06
N CYS A 65 14.09 -17.81 1.51
CA CYS A 65 12.98 -17.40 0.67
C CYS A 65 13.18 -15.99 0.11
N PRO A 66 13.00 -15.73 -1.20
CA PRO A 66 13.01 -14.39 -1.75
C PRO A 66 11.98 -13.49 -1.08
N ILE A 67 12.39 -12.27 -0.66
CA ILE A 67 11.55 -11.36 0.11
C ILE A 67 11.37 -10.02 -0.60
N TYR A 68 10.11 -9.69 -0.92
CA TYR A 68 9.76 -8.42 -1.51
C TYR A 68 9.97 -7.26 -0.57
N ARG A 69 10.51 -6.18 -1.13
CA ARG A 69 10.60 -4.85 -0.54
C ARG A 69 9.89 -3.86 -1.44
N MET A 70 9.78 -2.60 -1.02
CA MET A 70 9.20 -1.55 -1.85
C MET A 70 9.95 -1.34 -3.19
N ASN A 71 11.24 -1.69 -3.24
CA ASN A 71 12.08 -1.51 -4.42
C ASN A 71 11.73 -2.48 -5.56
N GLU A 72 11.05 -3.56 -5.26
CA GLU A 72 10.59 -4.56 -6.24
C GLU A 72 9.13 -4.33 -6.68
N ILE A 73 8.58 -3.12 -6.45
CA ILE A 73 7.25 -2.74 -6.93
C ILE A 73 7.39 -1.63 -7.97
N HIS A 74 7.11 -1.93 -9.24
CA HIS A 74 7.24 -0.99 -10.35
C HIS A 74 6.04 -1.11 -11.31
N ASN A 75 5.62 0.03 -11.86
CA ASN A 75 4.58 0.06 -12.91
C ASN A 75 3.34 -0.78 -12.60
N LEU A 76 2.83 -0.71 -11.37
CA LEU A 76 1.69 -1.47 -10.86
C LEU A 76 1.94 -2.97 -10.66
N LEU A 77 3.16 -3.44 -10.84
CA LEU A 77 3.53 -4.85 -10.75
C LEU A 77 4.60 -5.07 -9.67
N CYS A 78 4.59 -6.27 -9.12
CA CYS A 78 5.71 -6.81 -8.37
C CYS A 78 6.69 -7.47 -9.34
N ASP A 79 7.98 -7.12 -9.25
CA ASP A 79 9.01 -7.67 -10.12
C ASP A 79 9.19 -9.17 -9.84
N LEU A 80 9.47 -9.96 -10.86
CA LEU A 80 9.79 -11.38 -10.67
C LEU A 80 11.18 -11.59 -10.05
N ASN A 81 12.10 -10.68 -10.34
CA ASN A 81 13.46 -10.74 -9.82
C ASN A 81 13.56 -10.02 -8.48
N VAL A 82 13.69 -10.81 -7.41
CA VAL A 82 13.88 -10.32 -6.05
C VAL A 82 15.33 -10.53 -5.64
N ASN A 83 15.99 -9.45 -5.22
CA ASN A 83 17.44 -9.45 -4.94
C ASN A 83 17.79 -9.84 -3.50
N LYS A 84 16.82 -9.83 -2.59
CA LYS A 84 17.02 -10.18 -1.18
C LYS A 84 16.29 -11.45 -0.85
N CYS A 85 16.89 -12.24 0.06
CA CYS A 85 16.28 -13.41 0.64
C CYS A 85 16.24 -13.31 2.16
N ALA A 86 15.36 -14.06 2.79
CA ALA A 86 15.27 -14.22 4.22
C ALA A 86 15.45 -15.69 4.59
N ASP A 87 16.36 -15.95 5.53
CA ASP A 87 16.58 -17.30 6.07
C ASP A 87 15.55 -17.54 7.19
N ILE A 88 14.46 -18.18 6.85
CA ILE A 88 13.29 -18.44 7.69
C ILE A 88 12.88 -19.90 7.61
N THR A 89 12.08 -20.34 8.57
CA THR A 89 11.54 -21.70 8.56
C THR A 89 10.50 -21.89 7.44
N GLN A 90 10.27 -23.14 7.06
CA GLN A 90 9.22 -23.49 6.09
C GLN A 90 7.84 -23.03 6.56
N GLU A 91 7.57 -23.13 7.86
CA GLU A 91 6.31 -22.72 8.47
C GLU A 91 6.10 -21.20 8.39
N GLU A 92 7.15 -20.41 8.65
CA GLU A 92 7.10 -18.97 8.49
C GLU A 92 6.93 -18.57 7.02
N ALA A 93 7.64 -19.25 6.12
CA ALA A 93 7.49 -19.01 4.69
C ALA A 93 6.05 -19.23 4.23
N GLU A 94 5.39 -20.30 4.67
CA GLU A 94 3.99 -20.59 4.30
C GLU A 94 3.00 -19.53 4.78
N ILE A 95 3.22 -18.94 5.98
CA ILE A 95 2.37 -17.86 6.52
C ILE A 95 2.46 -16.58 5.66
N PHE A 96 3.65 -16.25 5.18
CA PHE A 96 3.92 -15.01 4.46
C PHE A 96 4.04 -15.19 2.94
N LYS A 97 3.82 -16.39 2.45
CA LYS A 97 3.85 -16.70 1.03
C LYS A 97 2.84 -15.88 0.25
N LEU A 98 3.28 -15.31 -0.85
CA LEU A 98 2.43 -14.62 -1.80
C LEU A 98 1.74 -15.62 -2.74
N HIS A 99 0.50 -15.32 -3.05
CA HIS A 99 -0.30 -16.07 -4.01
C HIS A 99 -0.62 -15.22 -5.23
N ASP A 100 -0.92 -15.87 -6.33
CA ASP A 100 -1.29 -15.18 -7.56
C ASP A 100 -2.38 -14.14 -7.33
N LYS A 101 -2.16 -12.93 -7.85
CA LYS A 101 -3.04 -11.75 -7.71
C LYS A 101 -3.13 -11.13 -6.33
N ASP A 102 -2.26 -11.48 -5.39
CA ASP A 102 -2.10 -10.70 -4.17
C ASP A 102 -1.68 -9.25 -4.50
N VAL A 103 -2.29 -8.29 -3.84
CA VAL A 103 -1.96 -6.87 -4.01
C VAL A 103 -1.06 -6.41 -2.87
N ILE A 104 0.12 -5.91 -3.21
CA ILE A 104 1.14 -5.50 -2.25
C ILE A 104 1.21 -3.98 -2.17
N PHE A 105 1.02 -3.44 -0.97
CA PHE A 105 0.96 -2.02 -0.68
C PHE A 105 2.12 -1.61 0.22
N ASN A 106 2.85 -0.56 -0.15
CA ASN A 106 3.89 0.01 0.69
C ASN A 106 3.31 1.06 1.65
N ARG A 107 3.31 0.75 2.96
CA ARG A 107 2.72 1.60 4.00
C ARG A 107 3.67 2.60 4.64
N THR A 108 4.98 2.46 4.43
CA THR A 108 6.01 3.21 5.17
C THR A 108 7.07 3.81 4.25
N ASN A 109 8.11 4.34 4.85
CA ASN A 109 9.25 5.04 4.28
C ASN A 109 8.95 6.49 3.93
N SER A 110 9.72 7.06 2.99
CA SER A 110 9.55 8.47 2.61
C SER A 110 8.16 8.74 2.05
N PHE A 111 7.76 10.00 2.11
CA PHE A 111 6.49 10.46 1.53
C PHE A 111 6.37 10.10 0.04
N GLU A 112 7.47 9.98 -0.67
CA GLU A 112 7.52 9.58 -2.07
C GLU A 112 7.07 8.13 -2.27
N TRP A 113 7.53 7.22 -1.41
CA TRP A 113 7.34 5.78 -1.56
C TRP A 113 6.04 5.24 -0.94
N VAL A 114 5.50 5.96 0.05
CA VAL A 114 4.25 5.53 0.71
C VAL A 114 3.09 5.50 -0.28
N GLY A 115 2.34 4.40 -0.28
CA GLY A 115 1.22 4.16 -1.18
C GLY A 115 1.57 3.44 -2.48
N ARG A 116 2.86 3.25 -2.79
CA ARG A 116 3.25 2.45 -3.95
C ARG A 116 2.64 1.06 -3.85
N THR A 117 1.90 0.67 -4.87
CA THR A 117 1.12 -0.56 -4.88
C THR A 117 1.38 -1.33 -6.16
N GLY A 118 1.57 -2.64 -6.03
CA GLY A 118 1.76 -3.56 -7.14
C GLY A 118 0.96 -4.83 -6.96
N ILE A 119 0.60 -5.47 -8.06
CA ILE A 119 -0.01 -6.80 -8.07
C ILE A 119 1.07 -7.85 -8.29
N TYR A 120 1.00 -8.93 -7.53
CA TYR A 120 1.87 -10.09 -7.69
C TYR A 120 1.23 -11.10 -8.63
N TYR A 121 1.96 -11.50 -9.66
CA TYR A 121 1.61 -12.62 -10.52
C TYR A 121 2.61 -13.74 -10.35
N GLN A 122 2.13 -14.93 -10.01
CA GLN A 122 2.97 -16.10 -9.85
C GLN A 122 3.22 -16.76 -11.23
N ASN A 123 4.39 -16.49 -11.81
CA ASN A 123 4.77 -16.99 -13.14
C ASN A 123 5.78 -18.15 -13.08
N ASP A 124 6.17 -18.58 -11.88
CA ASP A 124 7.11 -19.69 -11.63
C ASP A 124 6.73 -20.43 -10.33
N ASN A 125 7.52 -21.46 -9.99
CA ASN A 125 7.31 -22.27 -8.80
C ASN A 125 8.14 -21.78 -7.59
N ILE A 126 8.61 -20.53 -7.61
CA ILE A 126 9.41 -19.97 -6.52
C ILE A 126 8.48 -19.28 -5.54
N ASP A 127 8.47 -19.74 -4.30
CA ASP A 127 7.75 -19.08 -3.22
C ASP A 127 8.44 -17.78 -2.86
N ARG A 128 7.64 -16.73 -2.69
CA ARG A 128 8.09 -15.39 -2.33
C ARG A 128 7.28 -14.87 -1.16
N ILE A 129 7.96 -14.16 -0.28
CA ILE A 129 7.36 -13.52 0.89
C ILE A 129 7.53 -12.01 0.81
N PHE A 130 7.08 -11.26 1.79
CA PHE A 130 7.15 -9.80 1.79
C PHE A 130 7.51 -9.23 3.15
N ALA A 131 8.24 -8.11 3.14
CA ALA A 131 8.77 -7.46 4.33
C ALA A 131 7.70 -6.71 5.13
N SER A 132 7.92 -6.50 6.43
CA SER A 132 6.96 -5.95 7.40
C SER A 132 6.45 -4.53 7.10
N TYR A 133 7.15 -3.76 6.29
CA TYR A 133 6.70 -2.44 5.85
C TYR A 133 5.77 -2.49 4.62
N LEU A 134 5.54 -3.68 4.08
CA LEU A 134 4.52 -3.95 3.08
C LEU A 134 3.28 -4.56 3.73
N VAL A 135 2.15 -4.35 3.09
CA VAL A 135 0.86 -4.96 3.45
C VAL A 135 0.32 -5.70 2.24
N ARG A 136 -0.03 -6.96 2.43
CA ARG A 136 -0.78 -7.73 1.45
C ARG A 136 -2.27 -7.46 1.61
N PHE A 137 -2.95 -7.14 0.52
CA PHE A 137 -4.39 -7.11 0.43
C PHE A 137 -4.89 -8.28 -0.42
N ILE A 138 -5.87 -8.99 0.08
CA ILE A 138 -6.58 -10.06 -0.64
C ILE A 138 -7.98 -9.53 -0.97
N PRO A 139 -8.23 -9.03 -2.19
CA PRO A 139 -9.55 -8.53 -2.57
C PRO A 139 -10.59 -9.65 -2.64
N ASN A 140 -11.84 -9.31 -2.28
CA ASN A 140 -12.98 -10.14 -2.63
C ASN A 140 -13.29 -9.93 -4.12
N THR A 141 -12.94 -10.89 -4.95
CA THR A 141 -13.04 -10.78 -6.41
C THR A 141 -14.48 -10.69 -6.92
N ASP A 142 -15.48 -11.05 -6.12
CA ASP A 142 -16.90 -10.83 -6.45
C ASP A 142 -17.28 -9.34 -6.39
N ILE A 143 -16.46 -8.52 -5.72
CA ILE A 143 -16.73 -7.09 -5.48
C ILE A 143 -15.66 -6.21 -6.11
N LEU A 144 -14.39 -6.60 -6.04
CA LEU A 144 -13.25 -5.78 -6.39
C LEU A 144 -12.13 -6.61 -7.03
N LEU A 145 -11.86 -6.38 -8.30
CA LEU A 145 -10.74 -7.01 -8.99
C LEU A 145 -9.40 -6.51 -8.44
N PRO A 146 -8.40 -7.38 -8.24
CA PRO A 146 -7.05 -7.00 -7.81
C PRO A 146 -6.40 -5.95 -8.72
N GLU A 147 -6.60 -6.08 -10.02
CA GLU A 147 -6.09 -5.16 -11.04
C GLU A 147 -6.73 -3.77 -10.90
N TYR A 148 -8.04 -3.71 -10.60
CA TYR A 148 -8.71 -2.44 -10.36
C TYR A 148 -8.23 -1.79 -9.06
N LEU A 149 -8.10 -2.55 -7.97
CA LEU A 149 -7.58 -2.04 -6.70
C LEU A 149 -6.19 -1.44 -6.88
N THR A 150 -5.29 -2.19 -7.52
CA THR A 150 -3.91 -1.75 -7.78
C THR A 150 -3.87 -0.48 -8.61
N THR A 151 -4.65 -0.44 -9.68
CA THR A 151 -4.76 0.75 -10.54
C THR A 151 -5.32 1.94 -9.76
N TYR A 152 -6.43 1.77 -9.04
CA TYR A 152 -7.07 2.83 -8.26
C TYR A 152 -6.12 3.45 -7.23
N LEU A 153 -5.41 2.63 -6.46
CA LEU A 153 -4.47 3.09 -5.43
C LEU A 153 -3.31 3.91 -6.01
N ASN A 154 -2.94 3.68 -7.27
CA ASN A 154 -1.90 4.45 -7.97
C ASN A 154 -2.45 5.65 -8.76
N THR A 155 -3.79 5.86 -8.81
CA THR A 155 -4.37 7.08 -9.39
C THR A 155 -4.18 8.28 -8.47
N LYS A 156 -4.37 9.49 -9.04
CA LYS A 156 -4.40 10.73 -8.23
C LYS A 156 -5.43 10.69 -7.10
N TYR A 157 -6.53 9.95 -7.24
CA TYR A 157 -7.59 9.82 -6.24
C TYR A 157 -7.14 8.95 -5.07
N GLY A 158 -6.66 7.75 -5.35
CA GLY A 158 -6.11 6.84 -4.34
C GLY A 158 -4.90 7.45 -3.63
N MET A 159 -3.95 7.99 -4.40
CA MET A 159 -2.75 8.63 -3.85
C MET A 159 -3.06 9.86 -3.01
N TRP A 160 -4.06 10.67 -3.36
CA TRP A 160 -4.49 11.78 -2.52
C TRP A 160 -4.93 11.30 -1.14
N ASP A 161 -5.81 10.28 -1.06
CA ASP A 161 -6.30 9.77 0.22
C ASP A 161 -5.19 9.09 1.05
N ILE A 162 -4.27 8.39 0.40
CA ILE A 162 -3.10 7.79 1.05
C ILE A 162 -2.16 8.87 1.60
N LYS A 163 -1.76 9.83 0.76
CA LYS A 163 -0.76 10.84 1.11
C LYS A 163 -1.24 11.75 2.24
N ARG A 164 -2.50 12.18 2.23
CA ARG A 164 -3.04 13.00 3.31
C ARG A 164 -3.08 12.27 4.67
N ARG A 165 -3.14 10.94 4.66
CA ARG A 165 -3.12 10.11 5.89
C ARG A 165 -1.71 9.76 6.34
N ALA A 166 -0.73 9.87 5.46
CA ALA A 166 0.67 9.58 5.79
C ALA A 166 1.15 10.55 6.88
N ARG A 167 1.84 10.00 7.89
CA ARG A 167 2.51 10.77 8.94
C ARG A 167 4.00 10.71 8.71
N GLN A 168 4.66 11.86 8.73
CA GLN A 168 6.11 11.87 8.78
C GLN A 168 6.54 11.45 10.18
N SER A 169 7.37 10.42 10.26
CA SER A 169 8.09 10.10 11.49
C SER A 169 9.21 11.13 11.63
N ILE A 170 9.19 11.88 12.71
CA ILE A 170 10.33 12.72 13.09
C ILE A 170 11.32 11.76 13.76
N ASN A 171 12.38 11.42 13.04
CA ASN A 171 13.56 10.76 13.61
C ASN A 171 14.54 11.81 14.09
#